data_0e2080624bcc5be0f0bb116786c10f8a
#
_entry.id   0e2080624bcc5be0f0bb116786c10f8a
#
_cell.length_a   1.000
_cell.length_b   1.000
_cell.length_c   1.000
_cell.angle_alpha   90.00
_cell.angle_beta   90.00
_cell.angle_gamma   90.00
#
_symmetry.space_group_name_H-M   'P 1'
#
loop_
_entity.id
_entity.type
_entity.pdbx_description
1 polymer ?
#
loop_
_entity_poly.entity_id
_entity_poly.type
_entity_poly.pdbx_seq_one_letter_code
_entity_poly.pdbx_strand_id
1 'polypeptide(L)'
;NKDLDERIIPNGQYRHAINVQVSTSDSNNTGVIQNLLGNQLLSNNVNISNGICVGSVVDEKENAIYWFVSDDNRDMIMQYKNGITKTVFNDPSRQVLKYKDVAEYGGTDIITGINILDNFLFWTDNESEPKKIHIQRSIDGTDQSDDSLQTKLVVNNTITTTDVAEHHITVIKKSPQYPPVLEMSDGRRTGFTSSTVAIDFTGLQVGDQINIQDDDLLGAGTMMNWFEDDIVVLQYYDDNVPVTPLTEYQVKLQIVNINHTPGGLSNSGLPTPPDTDYDLQIISISNNTPLGLDLTTNLPPDFVIDLFESVEKIFEFKFPRFAYRWKYEDKEYSTFSPFSEVAFLPGVFDYHPKKGYNIGMSNNLSQLFIKEFVSSDIPEDVVAIDILYKESNSANVYVVDTLRK
;
A
#
# COMPACT_ATOMS: atom_id res chain seq x y z
N ASN A 1 13.39 69.08 -16.19
CA ASN A 1 13.34 69.05 -17.66
C ASN A 1 14.76 68.89 -18.21
N LYS A 2 15.08 67.69 -18.74
CA LYS A 2 16.45 67.34 -19.21
C LYS A 2 16.92 68.14 -20.43
N ASP A 3 15.99 68.68 -21.18
CA ASP A 3 16.27 69.34 -22.47
C ASP A 3 16.54 70.87 -22.36
N LEU A 4 16.36 71.45 -21.16
CA LEU A 4 16.61 72.85 -20.93
C LEU A 4 18.06 73.09 -20.53
N ASP A 5 18.61 74.18 -21.01
CA ASP A 5 19.89 74.70 -20.52
C ASP A 5 19.79 75.07 -19.03
N GLU A 6 20.84 74.82 -18.26
CA GLU A 6 20.87 75.05 -16.81
C GLU A 6 20.51 76.46 -16.40
N ARG A 7 20.84 77.41 -17.26
CA ARG A 7 20.66 78.86 -17.02
C ARG A 7 19.20 79.33 -17.17
N ILE A 8 18.35 78.49 -17.79
CA ILE A 8 16.96 78.85 -18.07
C ILE A 8 15.94 77.91 -17.37
N ILE A 9 16.40 77.17 -16.39
CA ILE A 9 15.50 76.32 -15.59
C ILE A 9 14.63 77.24 -14.70
N PRO A 10 13.32 77.24 -14.82
CA PRO A 10 12.43 78.03 -13.98
C PRO A 10 12.56 77.67 -12.50
N ASN A 11 12.33 78.72 -11.64
CA ASN A 11 12.27 78.46 -10.19
C ASN A 11 11.22 77.36 -9.86
N GLY A 12 11.63 76.36 -9.05
CA GLY A 12 10.80 75.24 -8.67
C GLY A 12 10.87 74.05 -9.61
N GLN A 13 11.69 74.10 -10.66
CA GLN A 13 12.01 73.02 -11.52
C GLN A 13 13.46 72.55 -11.35
N TYR A 14 13.71 71.27 -11.65
CA TYR A 14 15.06 70.70 -11.61
C TYR A 14 15.35 69.93 -12.91
N ARG A 15 16.60 69.92 -13.32
CA ARG A 15 17.08 69.21 -14.51
C ARG A 15 17.41 67.80 -14.23
N HIS A 16 18.02 67.57 -13.10
CA HIS A 16 18.42 66.20 -12.68
C HIS A 16 18.24 66.06 -11.18
N ALA A 17 17.68 64.96 -10.79
CA ALA A 17 17.53 64.59 -9.39
C ALA A 17 17.85 63.11 -9.23
N ILE A 18 18.60 62.81 -8.19
CA ILE A 18 18.95 61.39 -7.83
C ILE A 18 18.37 61.09 -6.46
N ASN A 19 17.83 59.91 -6.27
CA ASN A 19 17.28 59.42 -5.01
C ASN A 19 16.14 60.29 -4.44
N VAL A 20 15.28 60.82 -5.30
CA VAL A 20 14.12 61.61 -4.92
C VAL A 20 12.83 60.97 -5.46
N GLN A 21 11.78 61.07 -4.68
CA GLN A 21 10.42 60.72 -5.04
C GLN A 21 9.51 61.93 -4.97
N VAL A 22 8.66 62.08 -5.98
CA VAL A 22 7.61 63.13 -5.96
C VAL A 22 6.30 62.46 -5.49
N SER A 23 5.69 62.94 -4.43
CA SER A 23 4.41 62.43 -3.96
C SER A 23 3.32 62.70 -4.99
N THR A 24 2.60 61.69 -5.41
CA THR A 24 1.47 61.74 -6.35
C THR A 24 0.13 61.48 -5.68
N SER A 25 0.09 61.36 -4.35
CA SER A 25 -1.16 61.10 -3.63
C SER A 25 -2.06 62.36 -3.57
N ASP A 26 -3.36 62.18 -3.55
CA ASP A 26 -4.36 63.25 -3.43
C ASP A 26 -4.41 63.89 -2.03
N SER A 27 -3.42 63.64 -1.19
CA SER A 27 -3.27 64.25 0.12
C SER A 27 -2.61 65.64 0.04
N ASN A 28 -2.64 66.39 1.15
CA ASN A 28 -2.05 67.74 1.26
C ASN A 28 -0.56 67.84 0.88
N ASN A 29 0.09 66.73 0.64
CA ASN A 29 1.51 66.64 0.26
C ASN A 29 1.72 66.32 -1.24
N THR A 30 0.72 66.52 -2.08
CA THR A 30 0.84 66.32 -3.52
C THR A 30 1.90 67.26 -4.12
N GLY A 31 2.86 66.69 -4.85
CA GLY A 31 3.96 67.40 -5.48
C GLY A 31 5.15 67.69 -4.55
N VAL A 32 5.15 67.24 -3.30
CA VAL A 32 6.31 67.37 -2.41
C VAL A 32 7.41 66.42 -2.87
N ILE A 33 8.62 66.95 -2.97
CA ILE A 33 9.82 66.15 -3.25
C ILE A 33 10.39 65.68 -1.93
N GLN A 34 10.61 64.40 -1.81
CA GLN A 34 11.24 63.78 -0.66
C GLN A 34 12.34 62.81 -1.11
N ASN A 35 13.30 62.57 -0.27
CA ASN A 35 14.31 61.54 -0.53
C ASN A 35 13.66 60.18 -0.56
N LEU A 36 14.12 59.30 -1.47
CA LEU A 36 13.82 57.87 -1.37
C LEU A 36 14.38 57.37 -0.05
N LEU A 37 13.56 56.61 0.66
CA LEU A 37 14.02 55.89 1.84
C LEU A 37 15.10 54.89 1.40
N GLY A 38 16.21 54.89 2.12
CA GLY A 38 17.26 53.89 1.92
C GLY A 38 16.80 52.51 2.32
N ASN A 39 17.55 51.48 1.95
CA ASN A 39 17.33 50.15 2.40
C ASN A 39 17.44 50.09 3.92
N GLN A 40 16.48 49.42 4.57
CA GLN A 40 16.56 49.12 5.98
C GLN A 40 17.11 47.72 6.16
N LEU A 41 18.08 47.58 7.06
CA LEU A 41 18.51 46.24 7.50
C LEU A 41 17.39 45.59 8.29
N LEU A 42 16.90 44.46 7.80
CA LEU A 42 16.00 43.61 8.55
C LEU A 42 16.82 42.86 9.60
N SER A 43 16.51 43.09 10.89
CA SER A 43 17.13 42.30 11.95
C SER A 43 16.57 40.87 11.83
N ASN A 44 17.40 39.95 11.47
CA ASN A 44 17.08 38.51 11.51
C ASN A 44 17.84 37.92 12.70
N ASN A 45 17.22 37.00 13.39
CA ASN A 45 17.83 36.22 14.46
C ASN A 45 18.78 35.13 13.91
N VAL A 46 18.96 35.08 12.60
CA VAL A 46 19.74 34.06 11.90
C VAL A 46 21.14 34.63 11.64
N ASN A 47 22.16 33.97 12.18
CA ASN A 47 23.55 34.32 11.95
C ASN A 47 23.97 33.73 10.59
N ILE A 48 24.22 34.61 9.60
CA ILE A 48 24.68 34.23 8.26
C ILE A 48 26.13 34.70 8.11
N SER A 49 27.05 33.75 7.93
CA SER A 49 28.48 34.06 7.75
C SER A 49 28.84 33.92 6.25
N ASN A 50 29.27 35.02 5.65
CA ASN A 50 29.63 35.06 4.22
C ASN A 50 28.54 34.50 3.27
N GLY A 51 27.29 34.78 3.59
CA GLY A 51 26.15 34.21 2.85
C GLY A 51 26.00 34.78 1.43
N ILE A 52 25.76 33.89 0.48
CA ILE A 52 25.46 34.22 -0.91
C ILE A 52 23.98 33.87 -1.15
N CYS A 53 23.22 34.83 -1.68
CA CYS A 53 21.87 34.58 -2.14
C CYS A 53 21.92 33.97 -3.55
N VAL A 54 21.49 32.71 -3.69
CA VAL A 54 21.51 31.96 -4.95
C VAL A 54 20.18 32.02 -5.70
N GLY A 55 19.12 32.52 -5.09
CA GLY A 55 17.82 32.71 -5.73
C GLY A 55 16.80 33.36 -4.81
N SER A 56 15.77 33.97 -5.39
CA SER A 56 14.69 34.57 -4.62
C SER A 56 13.37 34.59 -5.40
N VAL A 57 12.26 34.57 -4.68
CA VAL A 57 10.91 34.68 -5.24
C VAL A 57 10.02 35.48 -4.30
N VAL A 58 9.10 36.23 -4.88
CA VAL A 58 8.07 36.99 -4.15
C VAL A 58 6.75 36.25 -4.25
N ASP A 59 6.10 36.06 -3.12
CA ASP A 59 4.71 35.60 -3.03
C ASP A 59 3.82 36.85 -2.80
N GLU A 60 3.24 37.35 -3.88
CA GLU A 60 2.35 38.52 -3.82
C GLU A 60 1.05 38.20 -3.07
N LYS A 61 0.57 36.97 -3.13
CA LYS A 61 -0.67 36.52 -2.47
C LYS A 61 -0.55 36.59 -0.95
N GLU A 62 0.56 36.13 -0.43
CA GLU A 62 0.83 36.03 1.01
C GLU A 62 1.67 37.21 1.53
N ASN A 63 2.05 38.14 0.65
CA ASN A 63 2.94 39.28 0.95
C ASN A 63 4.22 38.79 1.65
N ALA A 64 4.87 37.83 1.05
CA ALA A 64 6.07 37.19 1.56
C ALA A 64 7.20 37.21 0.51
N ILE A 65 8.42 37.18 0.98
CA ILE A 65 9.61 37.01 0.14
C ILE A 65 10.34 35.76 0.63
N TYR A 66 10.74 34.90 -0.29
CA TYR A 66 11.59 33.75 -0.03
C TYR A 66 12.91 33.91 -0.76
N TRP A 67 13.99 33.54 -0.09
CA TRP A 67 15.32 33.55 -0.71
C TRP A 67 16.14 32.36 -0.25
N PHE A 68 17.01 31.92 -1.14
CA PHE A 68 17.85 30.75 -1.02
C PHE A 68 19.25 31.24 -0.70
N VAL A 69 19.85 30.73 0.36
CA VAL A 69 21.15 31.21 0.87
C VAL A 69 22.08 30.02 1.07
N SER A 70 23.30 30.17 0.56
CA SER A 70 24.42 29.32 0.93
C SER A 70 25.39 30.16 1.76
N ASP A 71 25.76 29.73 2.95
CA ASP A 71 26.78 30.39 3.79
C ASP A 71 27.96 29.43 4.06
N ASP A 72 28.94 29.83 4.87
CA ASP A 72 30.13 29.00 5.14
C ASP A 72 29.81 27.66 5.76
N ASN A 73 28.68 27.50 6.44
CA ASN A 73 28.36 26.35 7.29
C ASN A 73 27.18 25.52 6.78
N ARG A 74 26.26 26.11 5.99
CA ARG A 74 24.99 25.50 5.64
C ARG A 74 24.34 26.09 4.41
N ASP A 75 23.38 25.37 3.87
CA ASP A 75 22.42 25.86 2.90
C ASP A 75 21.06 26.06 3.57
N MET A 76 20.33 27.11 3.20
CA MET A 76 19.05 27.43 3.83
C MET A 76 18.08 28.11 2.89
N ILE A 77 16.80 27.99 3.20
CA ILE A 77 15.72 28.77 2.60
C ILE A 77 15.11 29.63 3.69
N MET A 78 15.00 30.90 3.40
CA MET A 78 14.52 31.93 4.33
C MET A 78 13.19 32.49 3.84
N GLN A 79 12.35 32.95 4.76
CA GLN A 79 11.11 33.69 4.50
C GLN A 79 11.13 35.00 5.27
N TYR A 80 10.70 36.08 4.61
CA TYR A 80 10.29 37.33 5.28
C TYR A 80 8.81 37.54 5.04
N LYS A 81 8.04 37.63 6.12
CA LYS A 81 6.60 37.86 6.09
C LYS A 81 6.17 38.68 7.30
N ASN A 82 5.38 39.75 7.08
CA ASN A 82 4.83 40.58 8.15
C ASN A 82 5.87 41.13 9.14
N GLY A 83 7.04 41.56 8.66
CA GLY A 83 8.10 42.09 9.51
C GLY A 83 8.96 41.03 10.22
N ILE A 84 8.71 39.76 10.02
CA ILE A 84 9.41 38.67 10.69
C ILE A 84 10.17 37.83 9.67
N THR A 85 11.43 37.52 9.97
CA THR A 85 12.24 36.57 9.22
C THR A 85 12.21 35.21 9.90
N LYS A 86 11.99 34.16 9.13
CA LYS A 86 12.04 32.75 9.58
C LYS A 86 12.90 31.90 8.67
N THR A 87 13.54 30.89 9.23
CA THR A 87 14.18 29.85 8.44
C THR A 87 13.09 28.85 8.03
N VAL A 88 12.90 28.67 6.74
CA VAL A 88 11.95 27.71 6.16
C VAL A 88 12.56 26.31 6.14
N PHE A 89 13.82 26.25 5.71
CA PHE A 89 14.57 24.99 5.62
C PHE A 89 16.03 25.25 6.02
N ASN A 90 16.59 24.39 6.83
CA ASN A 90 17.98 24.44 7.26
C ASN A 90 18.68 23.14 6.92
N ASP A 91 19.77 23.20 6.16
CA ASP A 91 20.60 22.07 5.74
C ASP A 91 22.07 22.28 6.11
N PRO A 92 22.46 22.05 7.38
CA PRO A 92 23.85 22.15 7.80
C PRO A 92 24.75 21.08 7.18
N SER A 93 24.15 19.98 6.72
CA SER A 93 24.89 18.91 6.04
C SER A 93 25.26 19.24 4.60
N ARG A 94 24.49 20.12 3.95
CA ARG A 94 24.54 20.45 2.51
C ARG A 94 24.36 19.23 1.61
N GLN A 95 23.64 18.20 2.11
CA GLN A 95 23.37 16.98 1.36
C GLN A 95 22.00 17.00 0.68
N VAL A 96 21.16 17.98 1.06
CA VAL A 96 19.77 18.06 0.62
C VAL A 96 19.58 19.21 -0.37
N LEU A 97 19.96 20.43 -0.01
CA LEU A 97 19.82 21.61 -0.86
C LEU A 97 20.96 21.75 -1.86
N LYS A 98 22.21 21.43 -1.46
CA LYS A 98 23.41 21.34 -2.33
C LYS A 98 23.77 22.67 -3.05
N TYR A 99 23.50 23.83 -2.43
CA TYR A 99 23.77 25.14 -3.07
C TYR A 99 25.26 25.48 -3.13
N LYS A 100 26.09 24.79 -2.36
CA LYS A 100 27.55 25.02 -2.36
C LYS A 100 28.17 24.79 -3.71
N ASP A 101 27.70 23.80 -4.45
CA ASP A 101 28.22 23.48 -5.77
C ASP A 101 27.96 24.61 -6.75
N VAL A 102 26.85 25.33 -6.59
CA VAL A 102 26.50 26.54 -7.35
C VAL A 102 27.43 27.70 -7.02
N ALA A 103 27.84 27.83 -5.75
CA ALA A 103 28.68 28.94 -5.28
C ALA A 103 30.18 28.66 -5.51
N GLU A 104 30.65 27.41 -5.43
CA GLU A 104 32.06 27.02 -5.48
C GLU A 104 32.69 27.19 -6.88
N TYR A 105 31.92 27.09 -7.95
CA TYR A 105 32.38 27.27 -9.32
C TYR A 105 32.49 28.71 -9.81
N GLY A 106 32.49 29.68 -8.87
CA GLY A 106 32.61 31.09 -9.20
C GLY A 106 31.41 31.64 -9.95
N GLY A 107 30.30 30.97 -9.78
CA GLY A 107 29.22 30.95 -10.71
C GLY A 107 28.20 32.00 -10.57
N THR A 108 27.83 32.27 -11.71
CA THR A 108 26.61 32.91 -12.17
C THR A 108 25.40 31.94 -12.15
N ASP A 109 25.54 30.76 -11.61
CA ASP A 109 24.48 29.75 -11.61
C ASP A 109 23.48 30.02 -10.49
N ILE A 110 22.73 31.10 -10.73
CA ILE A 110 21.61 31.51 -9.87
C ILE A 110 20.42 30.62 -10.18
N ILE A 111 19.78 30.13 -9.12
CA ILE A 111 18.52 29.39 -9.23
C ILE A 111 17.42 30.36 -9.68
N THR A 112 17.07 30.31 -10.95
CA THR A 112 16.06 31.20 -11.56
C THR A 112 14.71 30.54 -11.74
N GLY A 113 14.68 29.22 -11.76
CA GLY A 113 13.47 28.42 -11.88
C GLY A 113 12.80 28.20 -10.52
N ILE A 114 12.28 29.26 -9.89
CA ILE A 114 11.61 29.21 -8.60
C ILE A 114 10.15 29.61 -8.78
N ASN A 115 9.22 28.84 -8.22
CA ASN A 115 7.80 29.15 -8.26
C ASN A 115 7.09 28.75 -6.97
N ILE A 116 6.01 29.44 -6.64
CA ILE A 116 5.14 29.14 -5.50
C ILE A 116 3.75 28.82 -6.03
N LEU A 117 3.26 27.65 -5.65
CA LEU A 117 1.91 27.21 -5.93
C LEU A 117 1.24 26.78 -4.63
N ASP A 118 0.22 27.50 -4.22
CA ASP A 118 -0.42 27.36 -2.91
C ASP A 118 0.63 27.43 -1.77
N ASN A 119 0.76 26.38 -0.98
CA ASN A 119 1.74 26.33 0.11
C ASN A 119 3.02 25.58 -0.26
N PHE A 120 3.25 25.34 -1.55
CA PHE A 120 4.45 24.64 -2.02
C PHE A 120 5.39 25.59 -2.72
N LEU A 121 6.66 25.50 -2.36
CA LEU A 121 7.78 26.16 -3.02
C LEU A 121 8.49 25.15 -3.91
N PHE A 122 8.58 25.44 -5.21
CA PHE A 122 9.22 24.61 -6.23
C PHE A 122 10.47 25.30 -6.76
N TRP A 123 11.51 24.53 -7.06
CA TRP A 123 12.70 25.07 -7.75
C TRP A 123 13.44 24.00 -8.55
N THR A 124 14.27 24.50 -9.48
CA THR A 124 15.21 23.70 -10.27
C THR A 124 16.57 24.39 -10.26
N ASP A 125 17.61 23.62 -10.00
CA ASP A 125 19.01 24.07 -10.01
C ASP A 125 19.75 23.70 -11.31
N ASN A 126 19.10 23.01 -12.23
CA ASN A 126 19.63 22.54 -13.51
C ASN A 126 20.71 21.44 -13.37
N GLU A 127 21.00 20.95 -12.18
CA GLU A 127 21.98 19.88 -11.92
C GLU A 127 21.35 18.64 -11.28
N SER A 128 20.36 18.85 -10.43
CA SER A 128 19.65 17.78 -9.73
C SER A 128 18.17 17.71 -10.13
N GLU A 129 17.47 16.72 -9.59
CA GLU A 129 16.03 16.61 -9.81
C GLU A 129 15.27 17.83 -9.31
N PRO A 130 14.17 18.24 -9.99
CA PRO A 130 13.31 19.30 -9.50
C PRO A 130 12.85 19.04 -8.06
N LYS A 131 12.90 20.08 -7.24
CA LYS A 131 12.62 20.00 -5.82
C LYS A 131 11.37 20.79 -5.45
N LYS A 132 10.73 20.37 -4.38
CA LYS A 132 9.61 21.07 -3.75
C LYS A 132 9.59 20.85 -2.26
N ILE A 133 9.10 21.85 -1.53
CA ILE A 133 8.79 21.73 -0.10
C ILE A 133 7.42 22.31 0.19
N HIS A 134 6.74 21.78 1.20
CA HIS A 134 5.57 22.42 1.77
C HIS A 134 6.03 23.46 2.79
N ILE A 135 5.84 24.75 2.49
CA ILE A 135 6.41 25.89 3.24
C ILE A 135 6.14 25.78 4.74
N GLN A 136 4.87 25.64 5.12
CA GLN A 136 4.51 25.65 6.54
C GLN A 136 5.08 24.44 7.29
N ARG A 137 5.00 23.23 6.71
CA ARG A 137 5.58 22.01 7.35
C ARG A 137 7.10 22.12 7.49
N SER A 138 7.78 22.70 6.52
CA SER A 138 9.23 22.94 6.61
C SER A 138 9.57 23.94 7.73
N ILE A 139 8.80 25.01 7.87
CA ILE A 139 8.96 25.97 9.00
C ILE A 139 8.74 25.26 10.34
N ASP A 140 7.69 24.44 10.44
CA ASP A 140 7.33 23.72 11.68
C ASP A 140 8.40 22.69 12.05
N GLY A 141 9.04 22.07 11.06
CA GLY A 141 10.12 21.10 11.24
C GLY A 141 11.50 21.74 11.47
N THR A 142 11.65 23.06 11.30
CA THR A 142 12.92 23.78 11.46
C THR A 142 13.01 24.42 12.83
N ASP A 143 14.06 24.10 13.59
CA ASP A 143 14.33 24.81 14.83
C ASP A 143 14.80 26.25 14.53
N GLN A 144 14.03 27.22 15.03
CA GLN A 144 14.33 28.65 14.80
C GLN A 144 15.40 29.21 15.75
N SER A 145 15.83 28.42 16.74
CA SER A 145 16.79 28.81 17.78
C SER A 145 18.14 28.11 17.65
N ASP A 146 18.17 26.94 17.01
CA ASP A 146 19.39 26.15 16.81
C ASP A 146 19.62 25.88 15.32
N ASP A 147 20.50 26.62 14.75
CA ASP A 147 20.85 26.59 13.33
C ASP A 147 21.84 25.46 12.97
N SER A 148 22.31 24.70 13.94
CA SER A 148 23.10 23.48 13.72
C SER A 148 22.25 22.24 13.40
N LEU A 149 20.93 22.31 13.61
CA LEU A 149 20.01 21.21 13.42
C LEU A 149 19.43 21.19 11.99
N GLN A 150 19.42 20.01 11.40
CA GLN A 150 18.72 19.75 10.14
C GLN A 150 17.20 19.90 10.32
N THR A 151 16.52 20.44 9.30
CA THR A 151 15.05 20.46 9.28
C THR A 151 14.50 19.04 9.41
N LYS A 152 13.56 18.86 10.34
CA LYS A 152 12.90 17.58 10.61
C LYS A 152 11.70 17.35 9.67
N LEU A 153 11.44 16.09 9.38
CA LEU A 153 10.27 15.68 8.62
C LEU A 153 9.01 15.85 9.47
N VAL A 154 7.96 16.43 8.88
CA VAL A 154 6.65 16.60 9.52
C VAL A 154 5.63 15.74 8.79
N VAL A 155 5.01 14.80 9.50
CA VAL A 155 4.01 13.87 8.98
C VAL A 155 2.77 13.91 9.86
N ASN A 156 1.58 13.99 9.26
CA ASN A 156 0.31 14.14 9.99
C ASN A 156 0.34 15.27 11.02
N ASN A 157 0.93 16.42 10.67
CA ASN A 157 1.15 17.58 11.54
C ASN A 157 1.99 17.29 12.81
N THR A 158 2.76 16.24 12.80
CA THR A 158 3.68 15.87 13.90
C THR A 158 5.11 15.92 13.42
N ILE A 159 5.97 16.60 14.19
CA ILE A 159 7.42 16.65 13.91
C ILE A 159 7.98 15.28 14.27
N THR A 160 8.63 14.62 13.31
CA THR A 160 9.30 13.32 13.52
C THR A 160 10.72 13.52 14.06
N THR A 161 11.39 12.42 14.37
CA THR A 161 12.82 12.43 14.72
C THR A 161 13.73 12.39 13.50
N THR A 162 13.17 12.14 12.32
CA THR A 162 13.89 11.95 11.05
C THR A 162 14.24 13.29 10.42
N ASP A 163 15.49 13.45 10.00
CA ASP A 163 15.94 14.57 9.21
C ASP A 163 15.37 14.49 7.79
N VAL A 164 14.98 15.66 7.25
CA VAL A 164 14.57 15.70 5.84
C VAL A 164 15.77 15.37 4.97
N ALA A 165 15.64 14.32 4.17
CA ALA A 165 16.60 13.90 3.17
C ALA A 165 16.16 14.35 1.76
N GLU A 166 17.07 14.31 0.78
CA GLU A 166 16.80 14.79 -0.58
C GLU A 166 15.55 14.13 -1.21
N HIS A 167 15.36 12.83 -1.03
CA HIS A 167 14.20 12.11 -1.59
C HIS A 167 12.84 12.55 -1.01
N HIS A 168 12.82 13.24 0.13
CA HIS A 168 11.59 13.83 0.69
C HIS A 168 11.17 15.10 -0.04
N ILE A 169 12.13 15.80 -0.65
CA ILE A 169 11.89 17.09 -1.33
C ILE A 169 11.92 17.01 -2.85
N THR A 170 12.24 15.86 -3.46
CA THR A 170 12.15 15.68 -4.91
C THR A 170 10.70 15.68 -5.38
N VAL A 171 10.46 16.26 -6.57
CA VAL A 171 9.13 16.26 -7.21
C VAL A 171 8.75 14.84 -7.62
N ILE A 172 9.72 14.06 -8.14
CA ILE A 172 9.53 12.65 -8.44
C ILE A 172 9.75 11.85 -7.16
N LYS A 173 8.69 11.27 -6.65
CA LYS A 173 8.74 10.52 -5.40
C LYS A 173 9.30 9.12 -5.58
N LYS A 174 10.03 8.63 -4.57
CA LYS A 174 10.50 7.24 -4.51
C LYS A 174 9.32 6.29 -4.70
N SER A 175 9.53 5.20 -5.41
CA SER A 175 8.51 4.18 -5.70
C SER A 175 8.92 2.81 -5.16
N PRO A 176 7.93 1.92 -4.94
CA PRO A 176 8.21 0.53 -4.58
C PRO A 176 9.06 -0.16 -5.65
N GLN A 177 10.07 -0.92 -5.24
CA GLN A 177 11.01 -1.59 -6.14
C GLN A 177 10.64 -3.05 -6.41
N TYR A 178 9.87 -3.68 -5.53
CA TYR A 178 9.54 -5.09 -5.59
C TYR A 178 8.05 -5.32 -5.81
N PRO A 179 7.65 -6.37 -6.55
CA PRO A 179 6.25 -6.74 -6.69
C PRO A 179 5.72 -7.30 -5.37
N PRO A 180 4.40 -7.27 -5.14
CA PRO A 180 3.81 -8.02 -4.04
C PRO A 180 3.90 -9.52 -4.32
N VAL A 181 4.00 -10.32 -3.25
CA VAL A 181 4.00 -11.78 -3.31
C VAL A 181 2.57 -12.29 -3.18
N LEU A 182 2.19 -13.24 -4.02
CA LEU A 182 0.88 -13.88 -4.00
C LEU A 182 0.98 -15.25 -3.34
N GLU A 183 0.17 -15.47 -2.32
CA GLU A 183 -0.08 -16.80 -1.76
C GLU A 183 -1.46 -17.25 -2.24
N MET A 184 -1.48 -18.33 -3.00
CA MET A 184 -2.64 -18.83 -3.72
C MET A 184 -3.06 -20.18 -3.20
N SER A 185 -4.37 -20.38 -3.00
CA SER A 185 -4.94 -21.66 -2.57
C SER A 185 -6.24 -21.94 -3.32
N ASP A 186 -6.53 -23.22 -3.52
CA ASP A 186 -7.85 -23.69 -3.98
C ASP A 186 -8.89 -23.70 -2.85
N GLY A 187 -8.49 -23.30 -1.65
CA GLY A 187 -9.36 -23.21 -0.47
C GLY A 187 -9.70 -24.56 0.15
N ARG A 188 -9.14 -25.66 -0.36
CA ARG A 188 -9.39 -26.99 0.20
C ARG A 188 -8.65 -27.15 1.52
N ARG A 189 -9.31 -27.78 2.45
CA ARG A 189 -8.67 -28.16 3.72
C ARG A 189 -7.60 -29.21 3.46
N THR A 190 -6.52 -29.13 4.22
CA THR A 190 -5.43 -30.10 4.21
C THR A 190 -5.51 -30.96 5.48
N GLY A 191 -4.98 -32.16 5.41
CA GLY A 191 -5.00 -33.12 6.51
C GLY A 191 -5.90 -34.30 6.20
N PHE A 192 -6.43 -34.91 7.23
CA PHE A 192 -7.34 -36.06 7.08
C PHE A 192 -8.76 -35.56 6.73
N THR A 193 -9.02 -35.34 5.44
CA THR A 193 -10.33 -34.90 4.92
C THR A 193 -11.09 -36.03 4.21
N SER A 194 -10.41 -37.15 3.94
CA SER A 194 -10.91 -38.29 3.19
C SER A 194 -10.53 -39.60 3.86
N SER A 195 -11.39 -40.59 3.80
CA SER A 195 -11.17 -41.94 4.31
C SER A 195 -12.08 -42.97 3.61
N THR A 196 -11.99 -44.24 4.00
CA THR A 196 -12.89 -45.32 3.56
C THR A 196 -13.68 -45.82 4.76
N VAL A 197 -14.97 -46.02 4.56
CA VAL A 197 -15.87 -46.52 5.63
C VAL A 197 -16.88 -47.50 5.08
N ALA A 198 -17.17 -48.54 5.83
CA ALA A 198 -18.18 -49.53 5.51
C ALA A 198 -19.50 -49.22 6.27
N ILE A 199 -20.57 -48.90 5.54
CA ILE A 199 -21.84 -48.47 6.15
C ILE A 199 -23.01 -49.26 5.54
N ASP A 200 -23.90 -49.76 6.40
CA ASP A 200 -25.19 -50.33 6.02
C ASP A 200 -26.30 -49.28 6.11
N PHE A 201 -26.80 -48.86 4.96
CA PHE A 201 -27.89 -47.89 4.84
C PHE A 201 -29.28 -48.57 4.74
N THR A 202 -29.41 -49.89 5.03
CA THR A 202 -30.67 -50.60 4.92
C THR A 202 -31.76 -49.96 5.79
N GLY A 203 -32.81 -49.47 5.14
CA GLY A 203 -33.96 -48.85 5.80
C GLY A 203 -33.77 -47.41 6.21
N LEU A 204 -32.61 -46.80 6.00
CA LEU A 204 -32.35 -45.38 6.28
C LEU A 204 -32.88 -44.50 5.16
N GLN A 205 -33.32 -43.30 5.53
CA GLN A 205 -33.92 -42.30 4.65
C GLN A 205 -33.27 -40.93 4.87
N VAL A 206 -33.53 -40.04 3.95
CA VAL A 206 -33.12 -38.60 4.10
C VAL A 206 -33.75 -38.06 5.37
N GLY A 207 -32.91 -37.46 6.22
CA GLY A 207 -33.28 -36.94 7.55
C GLY A 207 -32.85 -37.84 8.70
N ASP A 208 -32.56 -39.10 8.47
CA ASP A 208 -32.05 -40.02 9.51
C ASP A 208 -30.61 -39.66 9.87
N GLN A 209 -30.22 -40.03 11.10
CA GLN A 209 -28.85 -39.82 11.61
C GLN A 209 -28.11 -41.14 11.71
N ILE A 210 -26.82 -41.09 11.42
CA ILE A 210 -25.88 -42.19 11.63
C ILE A 210 -24.72 -41.67 12.47
N ASN A 211 -24.07 -42.56 13.21
CA ASN A 211 -22.86 -42.27 13.95
C ASN A 211 -21.69 -43.02 13.32
N ILE A 212 -20.56 -42.35 13.13
CA ILE A 212 -19.30 -42.93 12.64
C ILE A 212 -18.22 -42.58 13.65
N GLN A 213 -17.42 -43.58 14.04
CA GLN A 213 -16.32 -43.42 14.98
C GLN A 213 -15.00 -43.23 14.23
N ASP A 214 -14.00 -42.61 14.88
CA ASP A 214 -12.66 -42.47 14.31
C ASP A 214 -12.01 -43.82 14.00
N ASP A 215 -12.35 -44.88 14.76
CA ASP A 215 -11.93 -46.27 14.51
C ASP A 215 -12.41 -46.79 13.15
N ASP A 216 -13.59 -46.39 12.72
CA ASP A 216 -14.17 -46.75 11.42
C ASP A 216 -13.50 -46.04 10.25
N LEU A 217 -12.84 -44.94 10.51
CA LEU A 217 -12.25 -44.07 9.49
C LEU A 217 -10.73 -44.25 9.33
N LEU A 218 -9.98 -43.84 10.31
CA LEU A 218 -8.51 -43.76 10.26
C LEU A 218 -7.83 -44.54 11.39
N GLY A 219 -8.61 -45.08 12.32
CA GLY A 219 -8.16 -45.76 13.54
C GLY A 219 -8.17 -44.84 14.77
N ALA A 220 -8.26 -45.46 15.92
CA ALA A 220 -8.44 -44.84 17.23
C ALA A 220 -7.50 -43.66 17.47
N GLY A 221 -8.09 -42.49 17.80
CA GLY A 221 -7.37 -41.28 18.14
C GLY A 221 -6.90 -40.45 16.99
N THR A 222 -7.28 -40.75 15.76
CA THR A 222 -6.96 -39.92 14.57
C THR A 222 -8.21 -39.19 14.11
N MET A 223 -8.25 -37.90 14.37
CA MET A 223 -9.39 -37.04 14.00
C MET A 223 -9.36 -36.65 12.53
N MET A 224 -10.54 -36.68 11.91
CA MET A 224 -10.76 -36.05 10.60
C MET A 224 -10.73 -34.51 10.75
N ASN A 225 -10.27 -33.81 9.71
CA ASN A 225 -10.32 -32.36 9.67
C ASN A 225 -11.69 -31.85 9.20
N TRP A 226 -12.72 -32.21 9.98
CA TRP A 226 -14.10 -31.84 9.77
C TRP A 226 -14.62 -30.95 10.90
N PHE A 227 -15.65 -30.14 10.61
CA PHE A 227 -16.33 -29.30 11.58
C PHE A 227 -17.85 -29.57 11.55
N GLU A 228 -18.55 -29.16 12.60
CA GLU A 228 -20.00 -29.13 12.59
C GLU A 228 -20.51 -28.29 11.41
N ASP A 229 -21.64 -28.71 10.84
CA ASP A 229 -22.25 -28.17 9.61
C ASP A 229 -21.51 -28.48 8.29
N ASP A 230 -20.36 -29.14 8.31
CA ASP A 230 -19.72 -29.61 7.08
C ASP A 230 -20.59 -30.69 6.41
N ILE A 231 -20.45 -30.75 5.09
CA ILE A 231 -21.05 -31.78 4.27
C ILE A 231 -19.95 -32.75 3.85
N VAL A 232 -20.19 -34.03 4.06
CA VAL A 232 -19.36 -35.14 3.54
C VAL A 232 -20.12 -35.88 2.47
N VAL A 233 -19.40 -36.41 1.49
CA VAL A 233 -19.95 -37.20 0.40
C VAL A 233 -19.36 -38.57 0.46
N LEU A 234 -20.23 -39.60 0.54
CA LEU A 234 -19.86 -40.99 0.39
C LEU A 234 -20.04 -41.36 -1.07
N GLN A 235 -18.99 -41.96 -1.64
CA GLN A 235 -19.02 -42.53 -2.99
C GLN A 235 -18.78 -44.02 -2.88
N TYR A 236 -19.64 -44.82 -3.52
CA TYR A 236 -19.48 -46.25 -3.53
C TYR A 236 -18.20 -46.67 -4.25
N TYR A 237 -17.44 -47.56 -3.63
CA TYR A 237 -16.22 -48.16 -4.16
C TYR A 237 -16.49 -49.59 -4.54
N ASP A 238 -16.37 -49.95 -5.82
CA ASP A 238 -16.47 -51.31 -6.32
C ASP A 238 -15.05 -51.80 -6.67
N ASP A 239 -14.55 -52.77 -5.92
CA ASP A 239 -13.24 -53.41 -6.13
C ASP A 239 -13.08 -54.06 -7.51
N ASN A 240 -14.19 -54.30 -8.23
CA ASN A 240 -14.18 -54.88 -9.57
C ASN A 240 -14.09 -53.88 -10.71
N VAL A 241 -14.10 -52.57 -10.43
CA VAL A 241 -13.99 -51.49 -11.41
C VAL A 241 -12.70 -50.69 -11.14
N PRO A 242 -11.83 -50.46 -12.13
CA PRO A 242 -10.59 -49.76 -11.86
C PRO A 242 -10.83 -48.31 -11.45
N VAL A 243 -10.60 -48.07 -10.15
CA VAL A 243 -10.15 -46.82 -9.49
C VAL A 243 -10.81 -45.48 -9.91
N THR A 244 -12.07 -45.45 -10.25
CA THR A 244 -12.80 -44.16 -10.33
C THR A 244 -14.07 -44.27 -9.51
N PRO A 245 -14.24 -43.41 -8.47
CA PRO A 245 -15.50 -43.36 -7.73
C PRO A 245 -16.63 -43.12 -8.71
N LEU A 246 -17.63 -44.03 -8.69
CA LEU A 246 -18.80 -43.87 -9.53
C LEU A 246 -19.65 -42.76 -8.94
N THR A 247 -19.54 -41.56 -9.51
CA THR A 247 -20.28 -40.36 -9.07
C THR A 247 -21.81 -40.50 -9.13
N GLU A 248 -22.27 -41.57 -9.73
CA GLU A 248 -23.70 -41.97 -9.82
C GLU A 248 -24.25 -42.51 -8.51
N TYR A 249 -23.38 -43.02 -7.61
CA TYR A 249 -23.72 -43.66 -6.35
C TYR A 249 -23.22 -42.82 -5.18
N GLN A 250 -23.98 -41.79 -4.80
CA GLN A 250 -23.57 -40.86 -3.77
C GLN A 250 -24.59 -40.76 -2.64
N VAL A 251 -24.09 -40.73 -1.41
CA VAL A 251 -24.83 -40.26 -0.24
C VAL A 251 -24.16 -39.01 0.28
N LYS A 252 -24.95 -37.97 0.52
CA LYS A 252 -24.46 -36.74 1.17
C LYS A 252 -24.97 -36.68 2.59
N LEU A 253 -24.09 -36.38 3.51
CA LEU A 253 -24.34 -36.29 4.93
C LEU A 253 -23.86 -34.93 5.45
N GLN A 254 -24.62 -34.36 6.38
CA GLN A 254 -24.20 -33.19 7.13
C GLN A 254 -23.71 -33.59 8.51
N ILE A 255 -22.59 -33.08 8.96
CA ILE A 255 -22.07 -33.29 10.31
C ILE A 255 -22.89 -32.43 11.26
N VAL A 256 -23.64 -33.10 12.15
CA VAL A 256 -24.53 -32.45 13.11
C VAL A 256 -23.80 -32.14 14.41
N ASN A 257 -22.90 -33.07 14.81
CA ASN A 257 -22.19 -32.97 16.07
C ASN A 257 -20.89 -33.76 16.02
N ILE A 258 -19.87 -33.28 16.74
CA ILE A 258 -18.58 -33.95 16.90
C ILE A 258 -18.29 -34.10 18.38
N ASN A 259 -18.32 -35.33 18.86
CA ASN A 259 -18.07 -35.68 20.26
C ASN A 259 -16.64 -36.19 20.40
N HIS A 260 -15.77 -35.40 20.97
CA HIS A 260 -14.38 -35.79 21.24
C HIS A 260 -14.20 -36.17 22.72
N THR A 261 -13.82 -37.42 22.97
CA THR A 261 -13.49 -37.94 24.30
C THR A 261 -11.96 -38.00 24.42
N PRO A 262 -11.33 -37.18 25.26
CA PRO A 262 -9.89 -37.26 25.47
C PRO A 262 -9.47 -38.63 25.99
N GLY A 263 -8.36 -39.13 25.52
CA GLY A 263 -7.76 -40.36 26.04
C GLY A 263 -7.48 -40.26 27.56
N GLY A 264 -7.61 -41.37 28.24
CA GLY A 264 -7.50 -41.45 29.69
C GLY A 264 -6.91 -42.75 30.18
N LEU A 265 -7.26 -43.11 31.39
CA LEU A 265 -6.97 -44.45 31.97
C LEU A 265 -8.26 -45.19 32.17
N SER A 266 -8.31 -46.42 31.72
CA SER A 266 -9.43 -47.35 32.00
C SER A 266 -9.52 -47.68 33.49
N ASN A 267 -10.64 -48.22 33.94
CA ASN A 267 -10.79 -48.70 35.30
C ASN A 267 -9.74 -49.76 35.75
N SER A 268 -9.08 -50.39 34.76
CA SER A 268 -7.96 -51.32 34.99
C SER A 268 -6.59 -50.64 34.96
N GLY A 269 -6.52 -49.29 34.81
CA GLY A 269 -5.27 -48.52 34.79
C GLY A 269 -4.52 -48.57 33.46
N LEU A 270 -5.13 -49.14 32.40
CA LEU A 270 -4.54 -49.12 31.07
C LEU A 270 -4.90 -47.84 30.30
N PRO A 271 -3.96 -47.28 29.52
CA PRO A 271 -4.25 -46.13 28.67
C PRO A 271 -5.39 -46.40 27.69
N THR A 272 -6.38 -45.55 27.63
CA THR A 272 -7.39 -45.51 26.58
C THR A 272 -7.02 -44.45 25.57
N PRO A 273 -7.04 -44.75 24.26
CA PRO A 273 -6.83 -43.69 23.24
C PRO A 273 -7.93 -42.64 23.34
N PRO A 274 -7.73 -41.44 22.81
CA PRO A 274 -8.83 -40.52 22.57
C PRO A 274 -9.78 -41.15 21.54
N ASP A 275 -11.05 -40.78 21.63
CA ASP A 275 -12.11 -41.31 20.77
C ASP A 275 -12.93 -40.13 20.23
N THR A 276 -13.35 -40.18 18.97
CA THR A 276 -14.13 -39.16 18.32
C THR A 276 -15.29 -39.74 17.56
N ASP A 277 -16.49 -39.38 17.98
CA ASP A 277 -17.74 -39.74 17.34
C ASP A 277 -18.24 -38.62 16.46
N TYR A 278 -18.63 -38.92 15.25
CA TYR A 278 -19.24 -38.02 14.30
C TYR A 278 -20.71 -38.40 14.11
N ASP A 279 -21.62 -37.51 14.54
CA ASP A 279 -23.05 -37.64 14.30
C ASP A 279 -23.40 -36.98 12.96
N LEU A 280 -23.88 -37.74 11.99
CA LEU A 280 -24.11 -37.34 10.62
C LEU A 280 -25.58 -37.49 10.25
N GLN A 281 -26.17 -36.45 9.62
CA GLN A 281 -27.53 -36.52 9.10
C GLN A 281 -27.53 -36.71 7.59
N ILE A 282 -28.32 -37.64 7.10
CA ILE A 282 -28.47 -37.93 5.67
C ILE A 282 -29.25 -36.80 5.01
N ILE A 283 -28.63 -36.08 4.07
CA ILE A 283 -29.25 -34.95 3.31
C ILE A 283 -29.66 -35.37 1.89
N SER A 284 -28.98 -36.31 1.28
CA SER A 284 -29.40 -36.89 -0.01
C SER A 284 -28.86 -38.29 -0.25
N ILE A 285 -29.60 -39.12 -0.95
CA ILE A 285 -29.22 -40.47 -1.40
C ILE A 285 -29.52 -40.56 -2.89
N SER A 286 -28.54 -40.97 -3.70
CA SER A 286 -28.78 -41.22 -5.13
C SER A 286 -29.57 -42.53 -5.30
N ASN A 287 -30.48 -42.60 -6.27
CA ASN A 287 -31.39 -43.72 -6.47
C ASN A 287 -30.71 -45.06 -6.79
N ASN A 288 -29.44 -45.05 -7.19
CA ASN A 288 -28.67 -46.22 -7.60
C ASN A 288 -27.64 -46.64 -6.56
N THR A 289 -27.55 -45.98 -5.41
CA THR A 289 -26.57 -46.32 -4.38
C THR A 289 -26.90 -47.65 -3.75
N PRO A 290 -25.97 -48.62 -3.69
CA PRO A 290 -26.18 -49.87 -2.94
C PRO A 290 -26.24 -49.53 -1.44
N LEU A 291 -27.40 -49.74 -0.85
CA LEU A 291 -27.69 -49.30 0.52
C LEU A 291 -27.64 -50.43 1.53
N GLY A 292 -27.62 -51.67 1.07
CA GLY A 292 -27.69 -52.83 1.92
C GLY A 292 -26.45 -53.74 1.87
N LEU A 293 -26.47 -54.79 2.68
CA LEU A 293 -25.40 -55.78 2.72
C LEU A 293 -25.21 -56.44 1.36
N ASP A 294 -23.97 -56.72 0.98
CA ASP A 294 -23.67 -57.56 -0.18
C ASP A 294 -24.22 -58.97 0.04
N LEU A 295 -25.03 -59.42 -0.89
CA LEU A 295 -25.69 -60.76 -0.81
C LEU A 295 -24.71 -61.92 -0.85
N THR A 296 -23.45 -61.67 -1.31
CA THR A 296 -22.43 -62.73 -1.39
C THR A 296 -21.54 -62.81 -0.17
N THR A 297 -21.17 -61.62 0.41
CA THR A 297 -20.24 -61.51 1.54
C THR A 297 -20.96 -61.32 2.87
N ASN A 298 -22.20 -60.87 2.84
CA ASN A 298 -22.99 -60.44 3.99
C ASN A 298 -22.33 -59.33 4.82
N LEU A 299 -21.53 -58.49 4.14
CA LEU A 299 -20.85 -57.31 4.70
C LEU A 299 -21.47 -56.04 4.14
N PRO A 300 -21.40 -54.92 4.90
CA PRO A 300 -21.82 -53.62 4.39
C PRO A 300 -20.91 -53.18 3.24
N PRO A 301 -21.44 -52.42 2.27
CA PRO A 301 -20.62 -51.87 1.18
C PRO A 301 -19.63 -50.84 1.69
N ASP A 302 -18.44 -50.82 1.07
CA ASP A 302 -17.41 -49.84 1.32
C ASP A 302 -17.67 -48.53 0.54
N PHE A 303 -17.49 -47.40 1.20
CA PHE A 303 -17.59 -46.08 0.61
C PHE A 303 -16.30 -45.32 0.86
N VAL A 304 -15.89 -44.54 -0.15
CA VAL A 304 -14.96 -43.46 0.06
C VAL A 304 -15.74 -42.26 0.59
N ILE A 305 -15.39 -41.78 1.77
CA ILE A 305 -15.98 -40.60 2.39
C ILE A 305 -15.05 -39.40 2.23
N ASP A 306 -15.52 -38.38 1.58
CA ASP A 306 -14.76 -37.15 1.34
C ASP A 306 -15.51 -35.94 1.87
N LEU A 307 -14.76 -34.96 2.42
CA LEU A 307 -15.31 -33.65 2.73
C LEU A 307 -15.75 -32.94 1.44
N PHE A 308 -17.02 -32.55 1.38
CA PHE A 308 -17.57 -31.80 0.26
C PHE A 308 -17.32 -30.32 0.45
N GLU A 309 -16.30 -29.78 -0.20
CA GLU A 309 -16.00 -28.38 -0.21
C GLU A 309 -16.48 -27.74 -1.52
N SER A 310 -17.59 -26.99 -1.44
CA SER A 310 -18.04 -26.13 -2.53
C SER A 310 -17.33 -24.77 -2.40
N VAL A 311 -16.09 -24.71 -2.84
CA VAL A 311 -15.32 -23.46 -2.79
C VAL A 311 -15.55 -22.70 -4.08
N GLU A 312 -16.11 -21.48 -3.98
CA GLU A 312 -16.32 -20.62 -5.14
C GLU A 312 -14.96 -20.13 -5.69
N LYS A 313 -14.78 -20.25 -6.99
CA LYS A 313 -13.60 -19.76 -7.68
C LYS A 313 -13.71 -18.26 -7.87
N ILE A 314 -12.73 -17.49 -7.38
CA ILE A 314 -12.77 -16.02 -7.44
C ILE A 314 -12.43 -15.46 -8.82
N PHE A 315 -11.64 -16.18 -9.63
CA PHE A 315 -11.15 -15.71 -10.95
C PHE A 315 -11.18 -16.83 -12.01
N GLU A 316 -12.27 -17.57 -12.16
CA GLU A 316 -12.32 -18.79 -12.99
C GLU A 316 -11.80 -18.58 -14.43
N PHE A 317 -12.16 -17.45 -15.08
CA PHE A 317 -11.76 -17.11 -16.44
C PHE A 317 -10.96 -15.81 -16.54
N LYS A 318 -10.38 -15.36 -15.42
CA LYS A 318 -9.59 -14.13 -15.36
C LYS A 318 -8.15 -14.45 -14.94
N PHE A 319 -7.24 -13.64 -15.43
CA PHE A 319 -5.81 -13.77 -15.14
C PHE A 319 -5.28 -12.46 -14.56
N PRO A 320 -5.62 -12.14 -13.30
CA PRO A 320 -5.23 -10.90 -12.69
C PRO A 320 -3.78 -10.87 -12.25
N ARG A 321 -3.24 -9.66 -12.19
CA ARG A 321 -1.97 -9.32 -11.58
C ARG A 321 -2.20 -8.20 -10.59
N PHE A 322 -1.38 -8.14 -9.56
CA PHE A 322 -1.46 -7.15 -8.51
C PHE A 322 -0.18 -6.32 -8.46
N ALA A 323 -0.33 -5.08 -8.07
CA ALA A 323 0.75 -4.15 -7.79
C ALA A 323 0.33 -3.29 -6.59
N TYR A 324 1.19 -2.42 -6.16
CA TYR A 324 0.84 -1.42 -5.16
C TYR A 324 1.57 -0.12 -5.46
N ARG A 325 1.10 0.98 -4.85
CA ARG A 325 1.76 2.28 -4.90
C ARG A 325 1.66 2.97 -3.56
N TRP A 326 2.56 3.86 -3.30
CA TRP A 326 2.58 4.66 -2.09
C TRP A 326 1.84 5.98 -2.30
N LYS A 327 1.08 6.39 -1.29
CA LYS A 327 0.49 7.72 -1.19
C LYS A 327 1.23 8.52 -0.14
N TYR A 328 1.76 9.64 -0.55
CA TYR A 328 2.55 10.54 0.27
C TYR A 328 1.70 11.58 1.02
N GLU A 329 2.28 12.20 2.05
CA GLU A 329 1.66 13.26 2.85
C GLU A 329 1.14 14.43 1.99
N ASP A 330 1.82 14.76 0.92
CA ASP A 330 1.43 15.78 -0.07
C ASP A 330 0.24 15.39 -0.95
N LYS A 331 -0.39 14.24 -0.69
CA LYS A 331 -1.46 13.63 -1.50
C LYS A 331 -1.01 13.17 -2.89
N GLU A 332 0.28 13.14 -3.14
CA GLU A 332 0.85 12.58 -4.36
C GLU A 332 1.00 11.07 -4.26
N TYR A 333 1.14 10.44 -5.41
CA TYR A 333 1.34 9.00 -5.51
C TYR A 333 2.69 8.71 -6.15
N SER A 334 3.33 7.65 -5.69
CA SER A 334 4.45 7.06 -6.41
C SER A 334 4.00 6.45 -7.74
N THR A 335 4.95 6.09 -8.57
CA THR A 335 4.70 5.12 -9.63
C THR A 335 4.32 3.76 -9.03
N PHE A 336 3.77 2.87 -9.84
CA PHE A 336 3.40 1.52 -9.42
C PHE A 336 4.64 0.69 -9.13
N SER A 337 4.53 -0.25 -8.19
CA SER A 337 5.48 -1.35 -8.07
C SER A 337 5.48 -2.18 -9.37
N PRO A 338 6.49 -3.02 -9.60
CA PRO A 338 6.35 -4.09 -10.58
C PRO A 338 5.10 -4.92 -10.28
N PHE A 339 4.44 -5.43 -11.33
CA PHE A 339 3.29 -6.31 -11.15
C PHE A 339 3.73 -7.69 -10.68
N SER A 340 2.91 -8.33 -9.85
CA SER A 340 3.08 -9.70 -9.40
C SER A 340 3.06 -10.70 -10.58
N GLU A 341 3.34 -11.94 -10.29
CA GLU A 341 2.94 -13.05 -11.15
C GLU A 341 1.42 -13.04 -11.38
N VAL A 342 0.97 -13.85 -12.33
CA VAL A 342 -0.48 -14.02 -12.58
C VAL A 342 -1.09 -14.80 -11.42
N ALA A 343 -2.18 -14.30 -10.85
CA ALA A 343 -2.97 -15.03 -9.87
C ALA A 343 -3.72 -16.17 -10.56
N PHE A 344 -3.04 -17.30 -10.75
CA PHE A 344 -3.54 -18.45 -11.48
C PHE A 344 -3.09 -19.74 -10.80
N LEU A 345 -4.06 -20.54 -10.40
CA LEU A 345 -3.88 -21.89 -9.86
C LEU A 345 -4.49 -22.88 -10.85
N PRO A 346 -3.68 -23.60 -11.66
CA PRO A 346 -4.18 -24.50 -12.67
C PRO A 346 -4.86 -25.73 -12.06
N GLY A 347 -5.86 -26.26 -12.76
CA GLY A 347 -6.37 -27.59 -12.52
C GLY A 347 -5.44 -28.68 -13.10
N VAL A 348 -5.83 -29.93 -12.92
CA VAL A 348 -5.14 -31.06 -13.54
C VAL A 348 -5.20 -30.92 -15.06
N PHE A 349 -4.10 -31.27 -15.74
CA PHE A 349 -4.08 -31.25 -17.20
C PHE A 349 -5.15 -32.21 -17.77
N ASP A 350 -6.12 -31.66 -18.45
CA ASP A 350 -7.23 -32.40 -19.07
C ASP A 350 -7.52 -31.80 -20.46
N TYR A 351 -6.78 -32.28 -21.46
CA TYR A 351 -6.93 -31.81 -22.84
C TYR A 351 -8.01 -32.61 -23.56
N HIS A 352 -8.99 -31.89 -24.09
CA HIS A 352 -10.07 -32.46 -24.86
C HIS A 352 -9.81 -32.34 -26.38
N PRO A 353 -9.29 -33.38 -27.09
CA PRO A 353 -8.82 -33.24 -28.48
C PRO A 353 -9.89 -32.80 -29.47
N LYS A 354 -11.14 -33.25 -29.28
CA LYS A 354 -12.25 -32.88 -30.17
C LYS A 354 -12.72 -31.44 -30.04
N LYS A 355 -12.51 -30.81 -28.90
CA LYS A 355 -12.93 -29.45 -28.62
C LYS A 355 -11.76 -28.44 -28.70
N GLY A 356 -10.52 -28.96 -28.69
CA GLY A 356 -9.31 -28.13 -28.87
C GLY A 356 -8.96 -27.27 -27.66
N TYR A 357 -9.45 -27.60 -26.46
CA TYR A 357 -9.11 -26.88 -25.23
C TYR A 357 -8.69 -27.81 -24.09
N ASN A 358 -7.99 -27.25 -23.15
CA ASN A 358 -7.58 -27.90 -21.91
C ASN A 358 -8.43 -27.36 -20.75
N ILE A 359 -9.21 -28.22 -20.11
CA ILE A 359 -10.06 -27.86 -18.96
C ILE A 359 -9.21 -27.41 -17.76
N GLY A 360 -7.99 -27.94 -17.63
CA GLY A 360 -7.02 -27.50 -16.61
C GLY A 360 -6.56 -26.04 -16.73
N MET A 361 -6.92 -25.35 -17.84
CA MET A 361 -6.66 -23.90 -17.98
C MET A 361 -7.70 -23.01 -17.27
N SER A 362 -8.71 -23.57 -16.62
CA SER A 362 -9.55 -22.80 -15.71
C SER A 362 -8.79 -22.51 -14.41
N ASN A 363 -8.97 -21.31 -13.89
CA ASN A 363 -8.33 -20.92 -12.64
C ASN A 363 -9.09 -21.51 -11.44
N ASN A 364 -8.44 -22.36 -10.66
CA ASN A 364 -9.02 -23.00 -9.47
C ASN A 364 -8.79 -22.18 -8.19
N LEU A 365 -8.34 -20.96 -8.33
CA LEU A 365 -8.06 -20.07 -7.22
C LEU A 365 -9.34 -19.71 -6.45
N SER A 366 -9.37 -20.00 -5.17
CA SER A 366 -10.48 -19.68 -4.26
C SER A 366 -10.07 -18.72 -3.16
N GLN A 367 -8.80 -18.76 -2.75
CA GLN A 367 -8.23 -17.87 -1.76
C GLN A 367 -6.94 -17.25 -2.28
N LEU A 368 -6.81 -15.94 -2.06
CA LEU A 368 -5.65 -15.16 -2.47
C LEU A 368 -5.24 -14.21 -1.35
N PHE A 369 -4.00 -14.34 -0.92
CA PHE A 369 -3.38 -13.39 0.00
C PHE A 369 -2.29 -12.62 -0.73
N ILE A 370 -2.33 -11.30 -0.60
CA ILE A 370 -1.31 -10.40 -1.13
C ILE A 370 -0.36 -10.06 0.02
N LYS A 371 0.90 -10.40 -0.11
CA LYS A 371 1.92 -10.24 0.93
C LYS A 371 3.08 -9.38 0.44
N GLU A 372 3.97 -8.99 1.37
CA GLU A 372 5.24 -8.31 1.12
C GLU A 372 5.13 -6.96 0.39
N PHE A 373 4.00 -6.28 0.49
CA PHE A 373 3.83 -4.91 0.00
C PHE A 373 4.16 -3.84 1.07
N VAL A 374 4.41 -4.27 2.32
CA VAL A 374 4.91 -3.43 3.40
C VAL A 374 6.35 -3.84 3.68
N SER A 375 7.30 -3.00 3.28
CA SER A 375 8.73 -3.23 3.50
C SER A 375 9.31 -2.23 4.50
N SER A 376 10.50 -2.52 5.02
CA SER A 376 11.26 -1.58 5.86
C SER A 376 11.73 -0.32 5.12
N ASP A 377 11.70 -0.34 3.79
CA ASP A 377 12.18 0.73 2.92
C ASP A 377 11.11 1.78 2.58
N ILE A 378 9.92 1.67 3.17
CA ILE A 378 8.84 2.64 2.96
C ILE A 378 9.24 3.97 3.57
N PRO A 379 9.29 5.07 2.79
CA PRO A 379 9.56 6.40 3.31
C PRO A 379 8.59 6.79 4.43
N GLU A 380 9.07 7.55 5.41
CA GLU A 380 8.26 7.92 6.57
C GLU A 380 7.08 8.83 6.20
N ASP A 381 7.20 9.62 5.15
CA ASP A 381 6.16 10.52 4.62
C ASP A 381 5.08 9.79 3.78
N VAL A 382 5.15 8.47 3.67
CA VAL A 382 4.07 7.64 3.11
C VAL A 382 2.97 7.46 4.15
N VAL A 383 1.75 7.85 3.80
CA VAL A 383 0.56 7.84 4.68
C VAL A 383 -0.43 6.73 4.34
N ALA A 384 -0.37 6.19 3.13
CA ALA A 384 -1.21 5.08 2.70
C ALA A 384 -0.57 4.28 1.57
N ILE A 385 -1.07 3.05 1.39
CA ILE A 385 -0.67 2.14 0.29
C ILE A 385 -1.95 1.75 -0.45
N ASP A 386 -2.01 2.03 -1.75
CA ASP A 386 -3.07 1.54 -2.61
C ASP A 386 -2.67 0.19 -3.20
N ILE A 387 -3.51 -0.81 -3.04
CA ILE A 387 -3.40 -2.10 -3.72
C ILE A 387 -4.08 -2.01 -5.08
N LEU A 388 -3.38 -2.42 -6.10
CA LEU A 388 -3.78 -2.27 -7.50
C LEU A 388 -4.05 -3.63 -8.14
N TYR A 389 -5.07 -3.69 -8.96
CA TYR A 389 -5.51 -4.85 -9.72
C TYR A 389 -5.48 -4.54 -11.22
N LYS A 390 -5.00 -5.50 -12.00
CA LYS A 390 -5.01 -5.45 -13.46
C LYS A 390 -5.29 -6.82 -14.04
N GLU A 391 -6.22 -6.93 -14.99
CA GLU A 391 -6.39 -8.12 -15.80
C GLU A 391 -5.35 -8.18 -16.93
N SER A 392 -4.83 -9.36 -17.23
CA SER A 392 -3.78 -9.53 -18.24
C SER A 392 -4.23 -9.10 -19.67
N ASN A 393 -5.54 -9.15 -19.94
CA ASN A 393 -6.16 -8.75 -21.21
C ASN A 393 -6.63 -7.30 -21.25
N SER A 394 -6.41 -6.51 -20.19
CA SER A 394 -6.86 -5.12 -20.08
C SER A 394 -5.68 -4.18 -19.79
N ALA A 395 -5.73 -2.97 -20.36
CA ALA A 395 -4.80 -1.90 -20.02
C ALA A 395 -5.20 -1.17 -18.71
N ASN A 396 -6.43 -1.35 -18.23
CA ASN A 396 -6.94 -0.65 -17.06
C ASN A 396 -6.34 -1.20 -15.78
N VAL A 397 -6.03 -0.28 -14.87
CA VAL A 397 -5.57 -0.59 -13.50
C VAL A 397 -6.59 0.00 -12.53
N TYR A 398 -7.02 -0.79 -11.58
CA TYR A 398 -8.01 -0.43 -10.58
C TYR A 398 -7.40 -0.45 -9.19
N VAL A 399 -7.81 0.49 -8.34
CA VAL A 399 -7.52 0.42 -6.90
C VAL A 399 -8.53 -0.51 -6.26
N VAL A 400 -8.05 -1.55 -5.60
CA VAL A 400 -8.89 -2.54 -4.92
C VAL A 400 -9.10 -2.16 -3.46
N ASP A 401 -8.03 -1.70 -2.82
CA ASP A 401 -8.05 -1.31 -1.42
C ASP A 401 -7.00 -0.23 -1.15
N THR A 402 -7.21 0.53 -0.08
CA THR A 402 -6.29 1.55 0.41
C THR A 402 -6.04 1.34 1.89
N LEU A 403 -4.84 0.90 2.22
CA LEU A 403 -4.39 0.69 3.59
C LEU A 403 -3.75 1.98 4.12
N ARG A 404 -4.22 2.47 5.26
CA ARG A 404 -3.67 3.66 5.92
C ARG A 404 -2.67 3.24 6.99
N LYS A 405 -1.60 4.04 7.09
CA LYS A 405 -0.57 3.87 8.12
C LYS A 405 -1.07 4.34 9.48
#